data_229600502fe1af39996c13425afa63e9
#
_entry.id   229600502fe1af39996c13425afa63e9
#
_cell.length_a   1.000
_cell.length_b   1.000
_cell.length_c   1.000
_cell.angle_alpha   90.00
_cell.angle_beta   90.00
_cell.angle_gamma   90.00
#
_symmetry.space_group_name_H-M   'P 1'
#
loop_
_entity.id
_entity.type
_entity.pdbx_description
1 polymer ?
#
loop_
_entity_poly.entity_id
_entity_poly.type
_entity_poly.pdbx_seq_one_letter_code
_entity_poly.pdbx_strand_id
1 'polypeptide(L)'
;MTATMSRLSALENQNTELKTNVEEKTVVVMQSSEELDSQKKRNADLTANIEELKSKLKKCEEDFEEDIKKKMREVEDLQYTKGSLERKNTALEDELTSKQTEIAGLRNTVAEMSALSTQLKTTQIQLESARQTISDLQKLSSDQTEEIQTYQEKQRSYESERRQLHNSIQELKGNIRVFCRIRPLLGAEVEKFGQISHIALEGDKCLEITKPLSISPGNSKVEKFNFEFDHVFGHKTTQEDVFDEVSQLIQSAIDGYNVCVFAYGQTGSGKTFTMEGDETGEYIGIIPKTIHKIFNETRSLVEKGWKYTMDASFLEIYNEEIRDLLGPDPNAKLELKENKDKGVFVKDLTILTVKSI
;
A
#
# COMPACT_ATOMS: atom_id res chain seq x y z
N MET A 1 -14.46 66.99 -3.92
CA MET A 1 -14.06 66.13 -5.08
C MET A 1 -12.62 65.62 -5.03
N THR A 2 -11.70 66.36 -4.40
CA THR A 2 -10.28 65.97 -4.36
C THR A 2 -9.95 64.75 -3.48
N ALA A 3 -10.66 64.57 -2.38
CA ALA A 3 -10.40 63.46 -1.45
C ALA A 3 -10.89 62.08 -1.97
N THR A 4 -11.93 62.10 -2.80
CA THR A 4 -12.45 60.87 -3.42
C THR A 4 -11.59 60.39 -4.59
N MET A 5 -11.01 61.30 -5.34
CA MET A 5 -10.07 60.94 -6.43
C MET A 5 -8.74 60.36 -5.91
N SER A 6 -8.22 60.93 -4.81
CA SER A 6 -7.01 60.37 -4.18
C SER A 6 -7.23 58.97 -3.62
N ARG A 7 -8.43 58.70 -3.14
CA ARG A 7 -8.78 57.39 -2.62
C ARG A 7 -9.01 56.34 -3.74
N LEU A 8 -9.55 56.83 -4.87
CA LEU A 8 -9.72 55.98 -6.06
C LEU A 8 -8.36 55.58 -6.66
N SER A 9 -7.44 56.55 -6.81
CA SER A 9 -6.07 56.28 -7.32
C SER A 9 -5.26 55.36 -6.41
N ALA A 10 -5.46 55.47 -5.08
CA ALA A 10 -4.82 54.55 -4.14
C ALA A 10 -5.38 53.14 -4.25
N LEU A 11 -6.66 52.98 -4.46
CA LEU A 11 -7.28 51.68 -4.68
C LEU A 11 -6.92 51.07 -6.04
N GLU A 12 -6.76 51.89 -7.08
CA GLU A 12 -6.31 51.42 -8.39
C GLU A 12 -4.84 50.94 -8.34
N ASN A 13 -3.99 51.66 -7.60
CA ASN A 13 -2.60 51.22 -7.38
C ASN A 13 -2.56 49.93 -6.56
N GLN A 14 -3.37 49.82 -5.52
CA GLN A 14 -3.46 48.61 -4.72
C GLN A 14 -4.03 47.42 -5.51
N ASN A 15 -4.93 47.68 -6.43
CA ASN A 15 -5.48 46.65 -7.31
C ASN A 15 -4.49 46.20 -8.40
N THR A 16 -3.63 47.11 -8.88
CA THR A 16 -2.55 46.78 -9.79
C THR A 16 -1.44 45.97 -9.08
N GLU A 17 -1.11 46.34 -7.84
CA GLU A 17 -0.12 45.61 -7.03
C GLU A 17 -0.63 44.21 -6.65
N LEU A 18 -1.92 44.10 -6.35
CA LEU A 18 -2.55 42.79 -6.11
C LEU A 18 -2.61 41.94 -7.39
N LYS A 19 -2.87 42.54 -8.54
CA LYS A 19 -2.87 41.82 -9.82
C LYS A 19 -1.48 41.28 -10.18
N THR A 20 -0.42 42.09 -10.06
CA THR A 20 0.95 41.62 -10.27
C THR A 20 1.34 40.51 -9.28
N ASN A 21 0.97 40.65 -8.03
CA ASN A 21 1.23 39.61 -7.02
C ASN A 21 0.46 38.30 -7.29
N VAL A 22 -0.75 38.41 -7.86
CA VAL A 22 -1.54 37.25 -8.31
C VAL A 22 -0.90 36.60 -9.54
N GLU A 23 -0.44 37.43 -10.50
CA GLU A 23 0.25 36.91 -11.69
C GLU A 23 1.57 36.22 -11.34
N GLU A 24 2.40 36.80 -10.45
CA GLU A 24 3.62 36.16 -9.97
C GLU A 24 3.34 34.85 -9.25
N LYS A 25 2.34 34.84 -8.35
CA LYS A 25 1.94 33.60 -7.66
C LYS A 25 1.35 32.58 -8.62
N THR A 26 0.65 33.01 -9.65
CA THR A 26 0.09 32.12 -10.68
C THR A 26 1.22 31.44 -11.47
N VAL A 27 2.27 32.19 -11.81
CA VAL A 27 3.45 31.62 -12.49
C VAL A 27 4.17 30.57 -11.60
N VAL A 28 4.34 30.88 -10.32
CA VAL A 28 4.95 29.94 -9.35
C VAL A 28 4.08 28.69 -9.19
N VAL A 29 2.76 28.84 -9.16
CA VAL A 29 1.82 27.70 -9.09
C VAL A 29 1.86 26.90 -10.38
N MET A 30 1.96 27.54 -11.55
CA MET A 30 2.09 26.83 -12.81
C MET A 30 3.41 26.03 -12.87
N GLN A 31 4.53 26.65 -12.52
CA GLN A 31 5.83 25.96 -12.46
C GLN A 31 5.82 24.78 -11.48
N SER A 32 5.24 25.00 -10.30
CA SER A 32 5.09 23.95 -9.30
C SER A 32 4.14 22.83 -9.76
N SER A 33 3.12 23.18 -10.57
CA SER A 33 2.21 22.19 -11.18
C SER A 33 2.92 21.36 -12.27
N GLU A 34 3.73 22.00 -13.11
CA GLU A 34 4.52 21.32 -14.15
C GLU A 34 5.56 20.38 -13.52
N GLU A 35 6.18 20.83 -12.42
CA GLU A 35 7.14 20.03 -11.68
C GLU A 35 6.46 18.85 -10.98
N LEU A 36 5.25 19.08 -10.43
CA LEU A 36 4.41 18.03 -9.87
C LEU A 36 3.95 17.00 -10.93
N ASP A 37 3.57 17.47 -12.10
CA ASP A 37 3.16 16.57 -13.19
C ASP A 37 4.37 15.82 -13.78
N SER A 38 5.54 16.44 -13.81
CA SER A 38 6.80 15.76 -14.12
C SER A 38 7.12 14.67 -13.08
N GLN A 39 6.93 14.96 -11.80
CA GLN A 39 7.11 13.99 -10.74
C GLN A 39 6.04 12.88 -10.75
N LYS A 40 4.79 13.23 -11.05
CA LYS A 40 3.73 12.22 -11.25
C LYS A 40 4.06 11.29 -12.42
N LYS A 41 4.59 11.85 -13.52
CA LYS A 41 5.04 11.06 -14.68
C LYS A 41 6.20 10.14 -14.31
N ARG A 42 7.21 10.67 -13.59
CA ARG A 42 8.30 9.85 -13.05
C ARG A 42 7.81 8.76 -12.12
N ASN A 43 6.84 9.06 -11.25
CA ASN A 43 6.26 8.06 -10.36
C ASN A 43 5.44 7.02 -11.14
N ALA A 44 4.72 7.44 -12.19
CA ALA A 44 4.04 6.49 -13.07
C ALA A 44 5.04 5.57 -13.77
N ASP A 45 6.15 6.14 -14.27
CA ASP A 45 7.23 5.37 -14.89
C ASP A 45 7.91 4.43 -13.88
N LEU A 46 8.15 4.92 -12.65
CA LEU A 46 8.68 4.09 -11.57
C LEU A 46 7.69 3.00 -11.15
N THR A 47 6.41 3.32 -11.09
CA THR A 47 5.35 2.34 -10.80
C THR A 47 5.27 1.29 -11.91
N ALA A 48 5.35 1.70 -13.17
CA ALA A 48 5.41 0.80 -14.31
C ALA A 48 6.66 -0.10 -14.27
N ASN A 49 7.82 0.50 -13.94
CA ASN A 49 9.07 -0.26 -13.73
C ASN A 49 8.97 -1.25 -12.55
N ILE A 50 8.32 -0.83 -11.46
CA ILE A 50 8.06 -1.70 -10.30
C ILE A 50 7.13 -2.86 -10.70
N GLU A 51 6.09 -2.58 -11.48
CA GLU A 51 5.19 -3.64 -11.99
C GLU A 51 5.92 -4.56 -12.99
N GLU A 52 6.77 -3.99 -13.85
CA GLU A 52 7.61 -4.77 -14.75
C GLU A 52 8.60 -5.65 -13.96
N LEU A 53 9.25 -5.07 -12.95
CA LEU A 53 10.17 -5.79 -12.07
C LEU A 53 9.45 -6.86 -11.25
N LYS A 54 8.25 -6.57 -10.73
CA LYS A 54 7.40 -7.56 -10.06
C LYS A 54 6.98 -8.68 -11.01
N SER A 55 6.63 -8.34 -12.24
CA SER A 55 6.32 -9.32 -13.28
C SER A 55 7.52 -10.20 -13.63
N LYS A 56 8.71 -9.57 -13.75
CA LYS A 56 9.98 -10.29 -13.96
C LYS A 56 10.35 -11.15 -12.77
N LEU A 57 10.16 -10.62 -11.55
CA LEU A 57 10.39 -11.36 -10.31
C LEU A 57 9.45 -12.56 -10.23
N LYS A 58 8.15 -12.33 -10.45
CA LYS A 58 7.14 -13.39 -10.46
C LYS A 58 7.45 -14.46 -11.50
N LYS A 59 7.86 -14.04 -12.71
CA LYS A 59 8.28 -14.98 -13.74
C LYS A 59 9.53 -15.75 -13.33
N CYS A 60 10.49 -15.06 -12.70
CA CYS A 60 11.69 -15.70 -12.18
C CYS A 60 11.38 -16.68 -11.03
N GLU A 61 10.39 -16.33 -10.18
CA GLU A 61 9.87 -17.23 -9.14
C GLU A 61 9.16 -18.43 -9.76
N GLU A 62 8.31 -18.22 -10.79
CA GLU A 62 7.64 -19.28 -11.53
C GLU A 62 8.65 -20.20 -12.24
N ASP A 63 9.63 -19.62 -12.94
CA ASP A 63 10.73 -20.34 -13.58
C ASP A 63 11.58 -21.11 -12.54
N PHE A 64 11.80 -20.49 -11.38
CA PHE A 64 12.53 -21.10 -10.27
C PHE A 64 11.75 -22.23 -9.58
N GLU A 65 10.42 -22.02 -9.41
CA GLU A 65 9.54 -23.10 -8.93
C GLU A 65 9.47 -24.26 -9.94
N GLU A 66 9.50 -23.97 -11.25
CA GLU A 66 9.54 -24.98 -12.29
C GLU A 66 10.86 -25.74 -12.28
N ASP A 67 11.98 -25.00 -12.10
CA ASP A 67 13.32 -25.60 -11.95
C ASP A 67 13.45 -26.41 -10.65
N ILE A 68 12.88 -25.92 -9.53
CA ILE A 68 12.80 -26.70 -8.29
C ILE A 68 11.98 -27.97 -8.51
N LYS A 69 10.81 -27.87 -9.16
CA LYS A 69 9.98 -29.04 -9.47
C LYS A 69 10.71 -30.00 -10.39
N LYS A 70 11.47 -29.48 -11.35
CA LYS A 70 12.30 -30.28 -12.22
C LYS A 70 13.43 -30.98 -11.46
N LYS A 71 14.10 -30.22 -10.60
CA LYS A 71 15.15 -30.77 -9.71
C LYS A 71 14.60 -31.79 -8.70
N MET A 72 13.40 -31.53 -8.16
CA MET A 72 12.73 -32.49 -7.29
C MET A 72 12.41 -33.78 -8.02
N ARG A 73 11.93 -33.73 -9.28
CA ARG A 73 11.72 -34.92 -10.08
C ARG A 73 13.01 -35.62 -10.40
N GLU A 74 14.10 -34.89 -10.74
CA GLU A 74 15.44 -35.45 -10.92
C GLU A 74 15.93 -36.12 -9.63
N VAL A 75 15.67 -35.54 -8.48
CA VAL A 75 16.01 -36.14 -7.17
C VAL A 75 15.14 -37.37 -6.87
N GLU A 76 13.84 -37.32 -7.16
CA GLU A 76 12.95 -38.49 -7.04
C GLU A 76 13.39 -39.63 -7.96
N ASP A 77 13.73 -39.30 -9.22
CA ASP A 77 14.25 -40.27 -10.18
C ASP A 77 15.61 -40.86 -9.74
N LEU A 78 16.47 -39.99 -9.18
CA LEU A 78 17.74 -40.41 -8.59
C LEU A 78 17.53 -41.25 -7.32
N GLN A 79 16.56 -40.93 -6.48
CA GLN A 79 16.18 -41.72 -5.31
C GLN A 79 15.58 -43.08 -5.72
N TYR A 80 14.73 -43.08 -6.75
CA TYR A 80 14.16 -44.32 -7.31
C TYR A 80 15.27 -45.19 -7.93
N THR A 81 16.18 -44.60 -8.69
CA THR A 81 17.33 -45.29 -9.25
C THR A 81 18.30 -45.75 -8.16
N LYS A 82 18.49 -44.95 -7.11
CA LYS A 82 19.27 -45.34 -5.91
C LYS A 82 18.62 -46.52 -5.20
N GLY A 83 17.32 -46.46 -4.92
CA GLY A 83 16.62 -47.56 -4.28
C GLY A 83 16.52 -48.83 -5.16
N SER A 84 16.54 -48.68 -6.51
CA SER A 84 16.68 -49.77 -7.47
C SER A 84 18.11 -50.34 -7.46
N LEU A 85 19.12 -49.46 -7.33
CA LEU A 85 20.53 -49.86 -7.22
C LEU A 85 20.85 -50.53 -5.86
N GLU A 86 20.22 -50.07 -4.78
CA GLU A 86 20.34 -50.72 -3.45
C GLU A 86 19.74 -52.13 -3.46
N ARG A 87 18.57 -52.31 -4.10
CA ARG A 87 17.98 -53.64 -4.30
C ARG A 87 18.82 -54.53 -5.20
N LYS A 88 19.41 -53.94 -6.26
CA LYS A 88 20.36 -54.65 -7.10
C LYS A 88 21.67 -54.98 -6.37
N ASN A 89 22.13 -54.05 -5.50
CA ASN A 89 23.30 -54.29 -4.66
C ASN A 89 23.07 -55.43 -3.65
N THR A 90 21.92 -55.45 -2.98
CA THR A 90 21.57 -56.58 -2.10
C THR A 90 21.45 -57.87 -2.89
N ALA A 91 20.85 -57.88 -4.08
CA ALA A 91 20.80 -59.04 -4.96
C ALA A 91 22.20 -59.47 -5.45
N LEU A 92 23.08 -58.50 -5.72
CA LEU A 92 24.49 -58.80 -6.10
C LEU A 92 25.34 -59.25 -4.93
N GLU A 93 25.09 -58.74 -3.71
CA GLU A 93 25.72 -59.21 -2.47
C GLU A 93 25.27 -60.64 -2.15
N ASP A 94 23.98 -60.94 -2.34
CA ASP A 94 23.46 -62.31 -2.22
C ASP A 94 24.04 -63.24 -3.29
N GLU A 95 24.22 -62.77 -4.52
CA GLU A 95 24.85 -63.51 -5.62
C GLU A 95 26.35 -63.71 -5.37
N LEU A 96 27.03 -62.70 -4.77
CA LEU A 96 28.42 -62.75 -4.36
C LEU A 96 28.61 -63.78 -3.22
N THR A 97 27.67 -63.79 -2.24
CA THR A 97 27.72 -64.77 -1.14
C THR A 97 27.45 -66.19 -1.63
N SER A 98 26.52 -66.37 -2.59
CA SER A 98 26.30 -67.65 -3.24
C SER A 98 27.50 -68.09 -4.05
N LYS A 99 28.15 -67.18 -4.79
CA LYS A 99 29.33 -67.46 -5.55
C LYS A 99 30.58 -67.67 -4.69
N GLN A 100 30.69 -66.98 -3.54
CA GLN A 100 31.74 -67.23 -2.57
C GLN A 100 31.64 -68.63 -1.94
N THR A 101 30.44 -69.13 -1.70
CA THR A 101 30.20 -70.50 -1.26
C THR A 101 30.48 -71.51 -2.37
N GLU A 102 30.22 -71.14 -3.62
CA GLU A 102 30.56 -71.96 -4.80
C GLU A 102 32.08 -71.97 -5.10
N ILE A 103 32.74 -70.77 -4.95
CA ILE A 103 34.18 -70.58 -5.14
C ILE A 103 35.03 -71.31 -4.07
N ALA A 104 34.53 -71.51 -2.87
CA ALA A 104 35.16 -72.30 -1.83
C ALA A 104 35.35 -73.76 -2.27
N GLY A 105 34.63 -74.18 -3.31
CA GLY A 105 34.70 -75.50 -3.90
C GLY A 105 35.58 -75.64 -5.13
N LEU A 106 36.03 -74.58 -5.73
CA LEU A 106 36.67 -74.62 -7.03
C LEU A 106 38.03 -73.86 -7.03
N ARG A 107 39.14 -74.60 -6.88
CA ARG A 107 40.51 -74.11 -6.80
C ARG A 107 41.14 -73.61 -8.12
N ASN A 108 40.31 -73.31 -9.16
CA ASN A 108 40.89 -73.13 -10.50
C ASN A 108 40.51 -71.78 -11.25
N THR A 109 40.20 -70.72 -10.58
CA THR A 109 39.85 -69.53 -11.36
C THR A 109 40.54 -68.20 -10.91
N VAL A 110 41.88 -68.22 -10.84
CA VAL A 110 42.67 -66.98 -10.63
C VAL A 110 42.55 -65.99 -11.80
N ALA A 111 42.14 -66.43 -13.00
CA ALA A 111 41.98 -65.60 -14.16
C ALA A 111 40.71 -64.77 -14.08
N GLU A 112 39.63 -65.21 -13.44
CA GLU A 112 38.39 -64.44 -13.28
C GLU A 112 38.47 -63.32 -12.21
N MET A 113 39.35 -63.47 -11.22
CA MET A 113 39.61 -62.44 -10.22
C MET A 113 40.19 -61.14 -10.81
N SER A 114 40.94 -61.16 -11.90
CA SER A 114 41.49 -59.99 -12.56
C SER A 114 40.45 -59.19 -13.27
N ALA A 115 39.44 -59.84 -13.87
CA ALA A 115 38.29 -59.16 -14.54
C ALA A 115 37.38 -58.48 -13.52
N LEU A 116 37.13 -59.13 -12.36
CA LEU A 116 36.31 -58.55 -11.27
C LEU A 116 36.99 -57.34 -10.61
N SER A 117 38.35 -57.41 -10.47
CA SER A 117 39.13 -56.27 -9.97
C SER A 117 39.11 -55.08 -10.89
N THR A 118 39.01 -55.29 -12.21
CA THR A 118 38.90 -54.20 -13.20
C THR A 118 37.47 -53.54 -13.15
N GLN A 119 36.45 -54.38 -12.95
CA GLN A 119 35.09 -53.89 -12.76
C GLN A 119 34.91 -53.10 -11.47
N LEU A 120 35.56 -53.55 -10.38
CA LEU A 120 35.53 -52.84 -9.10
C LEU A 120 36.23 -51.47 -9.21
N LYS A 121 37.36 -51.39 -9.94
CA LYS A 121 38.04 -50.12 -10.23
C LYS A 121 37.13 -49.17 -11.06
N THR A 122 36.39 -49.71 -12.02
CA THR A 122 35.51 -48.92 -12.86
C THR A 122 34.31 -48.38 -12.06
N THR A 123 33.72 -49.21 -11.17
CA THR A 123 32.64 -48.77 -10.28
C THR A 123 33.11 -47.80 -9.19
N GLN A 124 34.37 -47.95 -8.70
CA GLN A 124 34.97 -46.96 -7.81
C GLN A 124 35.15 -45.60 -8.50
N ILE A 125 35.60 -45.56 -9.76
CA ILE A 125 35.71 -44.33 -10.55
C ILE A 125 34.31 -43.68 -10.77
N GLN A 126 33.29 -44.51 -11.04
CA GLN A 126 31.92 -44.03 -11.20
C GLN A 126 31.36 -43.49 -9.88
N LEU A 127 31.63 -44.12 -8.76
CA LEU A 127 31.24 -43.68 -7.42
C LEU A 127 31.90 -42.34 -7.06
N GLU A 128 33.20 -42.21 -7.38
CA GLU A 128 33.95 -40.97 -7.15
C GLU A 128 33.40 -39.80 -8.01
N SER A 129 33.08 -40.10 -9.29
CA SER A 129 32.43 -39.14 -10.18
C SER A 129 31.06 -38.70 -9.67
N ALA A 130 30.23 -39.62 -9.17
CA ALA A 130 28.93 -39.32 -8.59
C ALA A 130 29.04 -38.47 -7.31
N ARG A 131 30.03 -38.73 -6.46
CA ARG A 131 30.33 -37.93 -5.26
C ARG A 131 30.73 -36.51 -5.63
N GLN A 132 31.54 -36.36 -6.68
CA GLN A 132 31.92 -35.02 -7.16
C GLN A 132 30.68 -34.24 -7.65
N THR A 133 29.83 -34.90 -8.42
CA THR A 133 28.58 -34.27 -8.91
C THR A 133 27.64 -33.83 -7.77
N ILE A 134 27.54 -34.64 -6.71
CA ILE A 134 26.76 -34.28 -5.50
C ILE A 134 27.39 -33.08 -4.81
N SER A 135 28.71 -33.02 -4.69
CA SER A 135 29.41 -31.88 -4.08
C SER A 135 29.19 -30.59 -4.89
N ASP A 136 29.24 -30.66 -6.22
CA ASP A 136 29.04 -29.53 -7.10
C ASP A 136 27.59 -29.05 -7.05
N LEU A 137 26.62 -29.96 -6.99
CA LEU A 137 25.19 -29.63 -6.82
C LEU A 137 24.90 -29.03 -5.45
N GLN A 138 25.54 -29.49 -4.38
CA GLN A 138 25.43 -28.91 -3.04
C GLN A 138 25.98 -27.48 -3.01
N LYS A 139 27.11 -27.25 -3.68
CA LYS A 139 27.67 -25.89 -3.81
C LYS A 139 26.73 -24.97 -4.60
N LEU A 140 26.22 -25.44 -5.73
CA LEU A 140 25.26 -24.68 -6.55
C LEU A 140 23.98 -24.33 -5.75
N SER A 141 23.45 -25.27 -4.97
CA SER A 141 22.30 -25.05 -4.10
C SER A 141 22.58 -24.00 -3.00
N SER A 142 23.82 -24.03 -2.45
CA SER A 142 24.25 -23.02 -1.48
C SER A 142 24.33 -21.61 -2.12
N ASP A 143 24.96 -21.53 -3.29
CA ASP A 143 25.12 -20.27 -4.03
C ASP A 143 23.75 -19.69 -4.42
N GLN A 144 22.80 -20.53 -4.84
CA GLN A 144 21.43 -20.12 -5.15
C GLN A 144 20.66 -19.64 -3.91
N THR A 145 20.91 -20.28 -2.75
CA THR A 145 20.28 -19.85 -1.49
C THR A 145 20.77 -18.46 -1.07
N GLU A 146 22.06 -18.21 -1.24
CA GLU A 146 22.67 -16.90 -0.97
C GLU A 146 22.14 -15.83 -1.94
N GLU A 147 21.95 -16.17 -3.20
CA GLU A 147 21.37 -15.27 -4.21
C GLU A 147 19.92 -14.92 -3.88
N ILE A 148 19.10 -15.89 -3.49
CA ILE A 148 17.72 -15.65 -3.02
C ILE A 148 17.72 -14.70 -1.82
N GLN A 149 18.61 -14.90 -0.88
CA GLN A 149 18.70 -14.06 0.31
C GLN A 149 19.06 -12.61 -0.05
N THR A 150 19.98 -12.41 -0.99
CA THR A 150 20.32 -11.09 -1.50
C THR A 150 19.15 -10.41 -2.23
N TYR A 151 18.36 -11.15 -2.99
CA TYR A 151 17.17 -10.60 -3.63
C TYR A 151 16.08 -10.23 -2.62
N GLN A 152 15.89 -11.02 -1.57
CA GLN A 152 14.96 -10.69 -0.48
C GLN A 152 15.37 -9.41 0.27
N GLU A 153 16.66 -9.23 0.52
CA GLU A 153 17.21 -8.03 1.14
C GLU A 153 16.99 -6.79 0.25
N LYS A 154 17.27 -6.91 -1.05
CA LYS A 154 17.01 -5.85 -2.02
C LYS A 154 15.52 -5.48 -2.08
N GLN A 155 14.65 -6.48 -2.07
CA GLN A 155 13.19 -6.25 -2.06
C GLN A 155 12.76 -5.45 -0.82
N ARG A 156 13.30 -5.76 0.36
CA ARG A 156 13.04 -4.99 1.59
C ARG A 156 13.57 -3.56 1.49
N SER A 157 14.75 -3.39 0.90
CA SER A 157 15.33 -2.06 0.67
C SER A 157 14.45 -1.21 -0.26
N TYR A 158 13.99 -1.77 -1.37
CA TYR A 158 13.09 -1.08 -2.30
C TYR A 158 11.74 -0.72 -1.66
N GLU A 159 11.18 -1.59 -0.82
CA GLU A 159 9.97 -1.28 -0.08
C GLU A 159 10.19 -0.11 0.90
N SER A 160 11.34 -0.07 1.57
CA SER A 160 11.70 1.04 2.45
C SER A 160 11.87 2.36 1.67
N GLU A 161 12.53 2.32 0.52
CA GLU A 161 12.70 3.48 -0.36
C GLU A 161 11.35 3.98 -0.90
N ARG A 162 10.47 3.07 -1.32
CA ARG A 162 9.11 3.40 -1.74
C ARG A 162 8.36 4.18 -0.65
N ARG A 163 8.45 3.71 0.61
CA ARG A 163 7.81 4.38 1.75
C ARG A 163 8.34 5.79 1.97
N GLN A 164 9.66 5.95 1.90
CA GLN A 164 10.29 7.26 2.04
C GLN A 164 9.87 8.22 0.93
N LEU A 165 9.89 7.75 -0.33
CA LEU A 165 9.46 8.52 -1.48
C LEU A 165 7.97 8.89 -1.39
N HIS A 166 7.13 7.95 -0.98
CA HIS A 166 5.71 8.22 -0.76
C HIS A 166 5.51 9.30 0.30
N ASN A 167 6.19 9.21 1.44
CA ASN A 167 6.13 10.22 2.48
C ASN A 167 6.60 11.60 1.97
N SER A 168 7.72 11.66 1.26
CA SER A 168 8.22 12.91 0.68
C SER A 168 7.20 13.55 -0.28
N ILE A 169 6.51 12.74 -1.08
CA ILE A 169 5.41 13.23 -1.94
C ILE A 169 4.27 13.80 -1.09
N GLN A 170 3.88 13.14 0.01
CA GLN A 170 2.82 13.64 0.88
C GLN A 170 3.22 14.95 1.58
N GLU A 171 4.47 15.09 1.99
CA GLU A 171 5.02 16.32 2.56
C GLU A 171 5.02 17.47 1.54
N LEU A 172 5.42 17.20 0.28
CA LEU A 172 5.38 18.18 -0.79
C LEU A 172 3.96 18.61 -1.17
N LYS A 173 2.98 17.72 -1.04
CA LYS A 173 1.56 18.05 -1.21
C LYS A 173 0.99 18.91 -0.08
N GLY A 174 1.70 18.99 1.04
CA GLY A 174 1.29 19.70 2.24
C GLY A 174 0.74 18.76 3.33
N ASN A 175 1.18 19.03 4.57
CA ASN A 175 0.80 18.24 5.74
C ASN A 175 -0.66 18.47 6.16
N ILE A 176 -1.21 19.64 5.83
CA ILE A 176 -2.62 19.98 6.08
C ILE A 176 -3.25 20.19 4.71
N ARG A 177 -4.29 19.41 4.42
CA ARG A 177 -5.07 19.53 3.20
C ARG A 177 -6.53 19.75 3.56
N VAL A 178 -7.12 20.79 2.98
CA VAL A 178 -8.50 21.17 3.23
C VAL A 178 -9.30 20.91 1.96
N PHE A 179 -10.20 19.96 2.03
CA PHE A 179 -11.11 19.62 0.94
C PHE A 179 -12.50 20.20 1.21
N CYS A 180 -13.09 20.78 0.19
CA CYS A 180 -14.48 21.23 0.25
C CYS A 180 -15.36 20.21 -0.46
N ARG A 181 -16.43 19.74 0.19
CA ARG A 181 -17.43 18.86 -0.42
C ARG A 181 -18.80 19.51 -0.41
N ILE A 182 -19.35 19.70 -1.59
CA ILE A 182 -20.68 20.28 -1.75
C ILE A 182 -21.72 19.16 -1.68
N ARG A 183 -22.56 19.20 -0.65
CA ARG A 183 -23.67 18.26 -0.51
C ARG A 183 -24.72 18.52 -1.60
N PRO A 184 -25.21 17.50 -2.30
CA PRO A 184 -26.35 17.67 -3.20
C PRO A 184 -27.61 18.05 -2.42
N LEU A 185 -28.54 18.70 -3.10
CA LEU A 185 -29.89 18.89 -2.57
C LEU A 185 -30.61 17.54 -2.47
N LEU A 186 -31.28 17.30 -1.37
CA LEU A 186 -32.02 16.07 -1.11
C LEU A 186 -33.52 16.28 -1.27
N GLY A 187 -34.22 15.33 -1.91
CA GLY A 187 -35.67 15.22 -1.95
C GLY A 187 -36.45 16.54 -1.84
N ALA A 188 -36.99 16.83 -0.65
CA ALA A 188 -37.75 18.03 -0.37
C ALA A 188 -36.97 19.35 -0.57
N GLU A 189 -35.64 19.33 -0.51
CA GLU A 189 -34.82 20.52 -0.79
C GLU A 189 -34.80 20.82 -2.29
N VAL A 190 -34.80 19.80 -3.15
CA VAL A 190 -34.88 19.95 -4.60
C VAL A 190 -36.21 20.58 -4.99
N GLU A 191 -37.30 20.12 -4.37
CA GLU A 191 -38.64 20.69 -4.60
C GLU A 191 -38.73 22.17 -4.17
N LYS A 192 -38.07 22.52 -3.06
CA LYS A 192 -38.12 23.86 -2.48
C LYS A 192 -37.14 24.85 -3.15
N PHE A 193 -35.96 24.43 -3.51
CA PHE A 193 -34.87 25.30 -3.95
C PHE A 193 -34.51 25.11 -5.43
N GLY A 194 -34.96 24.05 -6.09
CA GLY A 194 -34.66 23.72 -7.48
C GLY A 194 -33.21 23.24 -7.67
N GLN A 195 -32.40 24.14 -8.16
CA GLN A 195 -30.99 23.83 -8.42
C GLN A 195 -30.04 24.72 -7.60
N ILE A 196 -28.86 24.22 -7.30
CA ILE A 196 -27.79 25.01 -6.69
C ILE A 196 -27.21 25.94 -7.77
N SER A 197 -27.72 27.20 -7.82
CA SER A 197 -27.29 28.19 -8.81
C SER A 197 -26.34 29.24 -8.25
N HIS A 198 -26.20 29.29 -6.93
CA HIS A 198 -25.39 30.29 -6.22
C HIS A 198 -23.94 29.79 -5.94
N ILE A 199 -23.63 28.59 -6.35
CA ILE A 199 -22.29 27.97 -6.20
C ILE A 199 -21.78 27.62 -7.57
N ALA A 200 -20.62 28.15 -7.93
CA ALA A 200 -19.90 27.82 -9.14
C ALA A 200 -18.52 27.22 -8.79
N LEU A 201 -18.12 26.23 -9.54
CA LEU A 201 -16.81 25.61 -9.42
C LEU A 201 -15.92 26.15 -10.54
N GLU A 202 -14.75 26.69 -10.18
CA GLU A 202 -13.72 27.09 -11.12
C GLU A 202 -12.53 26.12 -11.02
N GLY A 203 -12.62 25.03 -11.79
CA GLY A 203 -11.65 23.90 -11.70
C GLY A 203 -11.86 23.06 -10.44
N ASP A 204 -10.77 22.40 -10.01
CA ASP A 204 -10.79 21.42 -8.92
C ASP A 204 -10.50 22.04 -7.55
N LYS A 205 -10.15 23.33 -7.49
CA LYS A 205 -9.69 23.99 -6.26
C LYS A 205 -10.46 25.22 -5.86
N CYS A 206 -11.14 25.84 -6.79
CA CYS A 206 -11.79 27.11 -6.56
C CYS A 206 -13.30 26.97 -6.52
N LEU A 207 -13.88 27.61 -5.53
CA LEU A 207 -15.31 27.69 -5.29
C LEU A 207 -15.75 29.16 -5.26
N GLU A 208 -16.64 29.56 -6.15
CA GLU A 208 -17.30 30.87 -6.11
C GLU A 208 -18.69 30.73 -5.51
N ILE A 209 -18.98 31.53 -4.51
CA ILE A 209 -20.32 31.63 -3.93
C ILE A 209 -20.88 33.02 -4.27
N THR A 210 -22.05 33.07 -4.88
CA THR A 210 -22.76 34.29 -5.21
C THR A 210 -23.91 34.56 -4.24
N LYS A 211 -23.91 35.73 -3.66
CA LYS A 211 -24.98 36.17 -2.77
C LYS A 211 -25.72 37.37 -3.38
N PRO A 212 -27.03 37.30 -3.59
CA PRO A 212 -27.80 38.46 -4.02
C PRO A 212 -27.86 39.51 -2.91
N LEU A 213 -27.36 40.70 -3.17
CA LEU A 213 -27.57 41.87 -2.30
C LEU A 213 -28.89 42.51 -2.61
N SER A 214 -29.84 42.49 -1.68
CA SER A 214 -31.09 43.19 -1.78
C SER A 214 -30.87 44.69 -1.53
N ILE A 215 -30.63 45.48 -2.59
CA ILE A 215 -30.42 46.96 -2.47
C ILE A 215 -31.59 47.73 -3.05
N SER A 216 -32.81 47.41 -2.92
CA SER A 216 -34.01 48.08 -3.46
C SER A 216 -34.59 47.40 -4.71
N PRO A 217 -35.89 47.50 -4.92
CA PRO A 217 -36.54 46.91 -6.09
C PRO A 217 -35.98 47.49 -7.38
N GLY A 218 -35.25 46.67 -8.13
CA GLY A 218 -34.71 46.98 -9.44
C GLY A 218 -33.18 47.05 -9.57
N ASN A 219 -32.40 46.93 -8.49
CA ASN A 219 -30.93 46.92 -8.55
C ASN A 219 -30.35 45.75 -7.75
N SER A 220 -30.30 44.58 -8.33
CA SER A 220 -29.65 43.40 -7.75
C SER A 220 -28.16 43.46 -8.00
N LYS A 221 -27.38 43.90 -7.02
CA LYS A 221 -25.94 43.63 -7.03
C LYS A 221 -25.70 42.21 -6.48
N VAL A 222 -24.80 41.49 -7.12
CA VAL A 222 -24.39 40.18 -6.70
C VAL A 222 -23.00 40.31 -6.05
N GLU A 223 -22.89 39.87 -4.83
CA GLU A 223 -21.62 39.78 -4.14
C GLU A 223 -21.03 38.38 -4.39
N LYS A 224 -19.76 38.34 -4.80
CA LYS A 224 -19.05 37.13 -5.12
C LYS A 224 -17.98 36.86 -4.07
N PHE A 225 -17.98 35.66 -3.56
CA PHE A 225 -16.98 35.18 -2.62
C PHE A 225 -16.23 34.00 -3.25
N ASN A 226 -14.94 34.17 -3.42
CA ASN A 226 -14.07 33.13 -3.96
C ASN A 226 -13.31 32.46 -2.82
N PHE A 227 -13.34 31.13 -2.81
CA PHE A 227 -12.63 30.30 -1.85
C PHE A 227 -11.72 29.34 -2.60
N GLU A 228 -10.55 29.13 -2.08
CA GLU A 228 -9.57 28.19 -2.61
C GLU A 228 -9.33 27.08 -1.60
N PHE A 229 -9.33 25.82 -2.09
CA PHE A 229 -9.10 24.61 -1.33
C PHE A 229 -8.06 23.75 -2.05
N ASP A 230 -7.54 22.74 -1.38
CA ASP A 230 -6.67 21.75 -2.02
C ASP A 230 -7.45 20.92 -3.05
N HIS A 231 -8.72 20.65 -2.77
CA HIS A 231 -9.66 20.06 -3.71
C HIS A 231 -11.11 20.44 -3.38
N VAL A 232 -11.94 20.61 -4.40
CA VAL A 232 -13.38 20.89 -4.25
C VAL A 232 -14.19 19.78 -4.92
N PHE A 233 -14.89 19.01 -4.12
CA PHE A 233 -15.82 17.98 -4.56
C PHE A 233 -17.20 18.58 -4.83
N GLY A 234 -17.63 18.58 -6.07
CA GLY A 234 -18.93 19.05 -6.48
C GLY A 234 -20.08 18.16 -6.01
N HIS A 235 -21.30 18.64 -6.19
CA HIS A 235 -22.51 17.92 -5.75
C HIS A 235 -22.77 16.58 -6.49
N LYS A 236 -22.05 16.29 -7.57
CA LYS A 236 -22.11 15.01 -8.31
C LYS A 236 -20.98 14.04 -7.96
N THR A 237 -20.06 14.47 -7.13
CA THR A 237 -18.89 13.68 -6.76
C THR A 237 -19.30 12.48 -5.92
N THR A 238 -18.81 11.32 -6.28
CA THR A 238 -19.09 10.04 -5.61
C THR A 238 -18.31 9.87 -4.32
N GLN A 239 -18.64 8.83 -3.54
CA GLN A 239 -17.85 8.42 -2.39
C GLN A 239 -16.48 7.87 -2.81
N GLU A 240 -16.37 7.28 -4.00
CA GLU A 240 -15.12 6.78 -4.55
C GLU A 240 -14.15 7.91 -4.86
N ASP A 241 -14.63 8.95 -5.56
CA ASP A 241 -13.81 10.13 -5.90
C ASP A 241 -13.23 10.78 -4.65
N VAL A 242 -14.02 10.88 -3.56
CA VAL A 242 -13.55 11.42 -2.29
C VAL A 242 -12.52 10.50 -1.64
N PHE A 243 -12.77 9.18 -1.70
CA PHE A 243 -11.88 8.19 -1.12
C PHE A 243 -10.53 8.11 -1.85
N ASP A 244 -10.50 8.30 -3.16
CA ASP A 244 -9.27 8.28 -3.94
C ASP A 244 -8.27 9.33 -3.45
N GLU A 245 -8.72 10.54 -3.12
CA GLU A 245 -7.86 11.57 -2.53
C GLU A 245 -7.36 11.21 -1.12
N VAL A 246 -8.20 10.58 -0.32
CA VAL A 246 -7.87 10.17 1.05
C VAL A 246 -7.02 8.90 1.05
N SER A 247 -7.17 8.05 0.06
CA SER A 247 -6.55 6.71 0.00
C SER A 247 -5.02 6.74 0.08
N GLN A 248 -4.39 7.81 -0.39
CA GLN A 248 -2.95 8.00 -0.30
C GLN A 248 -2.49 8.25 1.15
N LEU A 249 -3.33 8.90 1.96
CA LEU A 249 -3.07 9.09 3.39
C LEU A 249 -3.17 7.78 4.16
N ILE A 250 -4.10 6.90 3.76
CA ILE A 250 -4.22 5.58 4.34
C ILE A 250 -2.96 4.75 4.07
N GLN A 251 -2.37 4.89 2.87
CA GLN A 251 -1.07 4.29 2.57
C GLN A 251 0.02 4.81 3.50
N SER A 252 0.06 6.11 3.77
CA SER A 252 1.01 6.69 4.73
C SER A 252 0.83 6.10 6.13
N ALA A 253 -0.42 5.87 6.56
CA ALA A 253 -0.69 5.22 7.85
C ALA A 253 -0.17 3.77 7.89
N ILE A 254 -0.37 2.99 6.82
CA ILE A 254 0.18 1.63 6.68
C ILE A 254 1.71 1.65 6.69
N ASP A 255 2.30 2.68 6.13
CA ASP A 255 3.76 2.87 6.10
C ASP A 255 4.34 3.33 7.45
N GLY A 256 3.48 3.63 8.46
CA GLY A 256 3.86 3.93 9.84
C GLY A 256 3.76 5.40 10.24
N TYR A 257 3.15 6.25 9.43
CA TYR A 257 2.95 7.66 9.75
C TYR A 257 1.60 7.91 10.42
N ASN A 258 1.56 8.87 11.34
CA ASN A 258 0.31 9.29 11.95
C ASN A 258 -0.51 10.11 10.96
N VAL A 259 -1.75 9.71 10.77
CA VAL A 259 -2.71 10.35 9.87
C VAL A 259 -3.98 10.67 10.62
N CYS A 260 -4.50 11.87 10.41
CA CYS A 260 -5.79 12.31 10.93
C CYS A 260 -6.67 12.75 9.76
N VAL A 261 -7.88 12.20 9.68
CA VAL A 261 -8.91 12.60 8.71
C VAL A 261 -10.17 12.93 9.49
N PHE A 262 -10.71 14.12 9.27
CA PHE A 262 -11.95 14.51 9.92
C PHE A 262 -12.87 15.27 8.96
N ALA A 263 -14.18 15.15 9.18
CA ALA A 263 -15.20 15.91 8.48
C ALA A 263 -15.71 17.04 9.37
N TYR A 264 -15.70 18.27 8.83
CA TYR A 264 -16.15 19.47 9.50
C TYR A 264 -17.32 20.12 8.76
N GLY A 265 -18.26 20.68 9.50
CA GLY A 265 -19.38 21.39 8.93
C GLY A 265 -20.57 21.45 9.91
N GLN A 266 -21.60 22.21 9.54
CA GLN A 266 -22.81 22.31 10.34
C GLN A 266 -23.59 20.98 10.38
N THR A 267 -24.58 20.89 11.27
CA THR A 267 -25.51 19.76 11.31
C THR A 267 -26.25 19.64 9.96
N GLY A 268 -26.34 18.41 9.44
CA GLY A 268 -26.98 18.14 8.15
C GLY A 268 -26.10 18.45 6.92
N SER A 269 -24.84 18.85 7.09
CA SER A 269 -23.91 19.10 5.95
C SER A 269 -23.39 17.84 5.26
N GLY A 270 -23.63 16.64 5.82
CA GLY A 270 -23.19 15.36 5.24
C GLY A 270 -21.89 14.82 5.82
N LYS A 271 -21.48 15.24 7.03
CA LYS A 271 -20.29 14.69 7.72
C LYS A 271 -20.38 13.18 7.88
N THR A 272 -21.45 12.70 8.47
CA THR A 272 -21.70 11.26 8.68
C THR A 272 -21.77 10.51 7.35
N PHE A 273 -22.46 11.07 6.36
CA PHE A 273 -22.50 10.47 5.02
C PHE A 273 -21.10 10.34 4.40
N THR A 274 -20.23 11.34 4.58
CA THR A 274 -18.86 11.27 4.06
C THR A 274 -18.02 10.24 4.80
N MET A 275 -18.15 10.15 6.13
CA MET A 275 -17.31 9.28 6.95
C MET A 275 -17.81 7.84 6.98
N GLU A 276 -19.07 7.61 7.25
CA GLU A 276 -19.70 6.29 7.37
C GLU A 276 -20.36 5.88 6.05
N GLY A 277 -21.13 6.82 5.46
CA GLY A 277 -21.91 6.54 4.27
C GLY A 277 -23.15 5.73 4.56
N ASP A 278 -23.52 4.86 3.63
CA ASP A 278 -24.57 3.86 3.77
C ASP A 278 -23.94 2.45 3.85
N GLU A 279 -24.67 1.50 4.43
CA GLU A 279 -24.12 0.14 4.67
C GLU A 279 -23.88 -0.64 3.37
N THR A 280 -24.45 -0.22 2.26
CA THR A 280 -24.40 -0.97 1.00
C THR A 280 -24.14 -0.10 -0.23
N GLY A 281 -23.35 -0.66 -1.18
CA GLY A 281 -23.26 -0.15 -2.55
C GLY A 281 -22.35 1.06 -2.73
N GLU A 282 -22.80 2.01 -3.58
CA GLU A 282 -22.01 3.17 -4.03
C GLU A 282 -21.82 4.25 -2.95
N TYR A 283 -22.56 4.15 -1.85
CA TYR A 283 -22.61 5.19 -0.80
C TYR A 283 -21.74 4.87 0.41
N ILE A 284 -20.93 3.83 0.36
CA ILE A 284 -19.97 3.47 1.43
C ILE A 284 -19.00 4.61 1.66
N GLY A 285 -18.86 5.03 2.93
CA GLY A 285 -18.04 6.18 3.32
C GLY A 285 -16.55 5.87 3.48
N ILE A 286 -15.82 6.89 3.93
CA ILE A 286 -14.35 6.82 4.10
C ILE A 286 -13.94 5.75 5.11
N ILE A 287 -14.64 5.64 6.25
CA ILE A 287 -14.26 4.71 7.33
C ILE A 287 -14.27 3.25 6.85
N PRO A 288 -15.38 2.69 6.35
CA PRO A 288 -15.39 1.30 5.91
C PRO A 288 -14.45 1.06 4.72
N LYS A 289 -14.34 2.00 3.76
CA LYS A 289 -13.35 1.89 2.66
C LYS A 289 -11.91 1.85 3.18
N THR A 290 -11.60 2.65 4.20
CA THR A 290 -10.29 2.67 4.86
C THR A 290 -9.98 1.32 5.50
N ILE A 291 -10.94 0.74 6.23
CA ILE A 291 -10.79 -0.57 6.87
C ILE A 291 -10.50 -1.63 5.80
N HIS A 292 -11.30 -1.68 4.74
CA HIS A 292 -11.09 -2.60 3.62
C HIS A 292 -9.70 -2.46 2.99
N LYS A 293 -9.28 -1.22 2.73
CA LYS A 293 -7.94 -0.95 2.17
C LYS A 293 -6.83 -1.42 3.11
N ILE A 294 -6.90 -1.08 4.40
CA ILE A 294 -5.89 -1.50 5.39
C ILE A 294 -5.76 -3.03 5.41
N PHE A 295 -6.87 -3.76 5.51
CA PHE A 295 -6.82 -5.23 5.57
C PHE A 295 -6.32 -5.86 4.27
N ASN A 296 -6.67 -5.31 3.11
CA ASN A 296 -6.19 -5.81 1.83
C ASN A 296 -4.69 -5.57 1.64
N GLU A 297 -4.23 -4.36 1.91
CA GLU A 297 -2.81 -4.01 1.78
C GLU A 297 -1.94 -4.77 2.78
N THR A 298 -2.37 -4.84 4.04
CA THR A 298 -1.60 -5.56 5.06
C THR A 298 -1.53 -7.06 4.79
N ARG A 299 -2.56 -7.67 4.19
CA ARG A 299 -2.52 -9.07 3.77
C ARG A 299 -1.39 -9.31 2.75
N SER A 300 -1.26 -8.46 1.76
CA SER A 300 -0.19 -8.54 0.75
C SER A 300 1.21 -8.32 1.35
N LEU A 301 1.31 -7.51 2.39
CA LEU A 301 2.56 -7.22 3.07
C LEU A 301 2.98 -8.33 4.04
N VAL A 302 2.03 -9.07 4.63
CA VAL A 302 2.31 -10.25 5.44
C VAL A 302 3.02 -11.33 4.62
N GLU A 303 2.64 -11.53 3.36
CA GLU A 303 3.32 -12.46 2.45
C GLU A 303 4.78 -12.06 2.20
N LYS A 304 5.11 -10.78 2.34
CA LYS A 304 6.47 -10.22 2.23
C LYS A 304 7.23 -10.23 3.57
N GLY A 305 6.67 -10.83 4.62
CA GLY A 305 7.29 -10.99 5.94
C GLY A 305 7.05 -9.82 6.91
N TRP A 306 6.14 -8.89 6.60
CA TRP A 306 5.72 -7.84 7.54
C TRP A 306 4.73 -8.39 8.56
N LYS A 307 4.76 -7.85 9.78
CA LYS A 307 3.80 -8.19 10.84
C LYS A 307 3.04 -6.93 11.24
N TYR A 308 1.74 -7.04 11.28
CA TYR A 308 0.84 -5.96 11.68
C TYR A 308 -0.01 -6.40 12.86
N THR A 309 -0.19 -5.50 13.81
CA THR A 309 -1.20 -5.61 14.86
C THR A 309 -2.14 -4.43 14.67
N MET A 310 -3.43 -4.70 14.64
CA MET A 310 -4.45 -3.68 14.45
C MET A 310 -5.26 -3.58 15.72
N ASP A 311 -5.23 -2.41 16.31
CA ASP A 311 -6.01 -2.10 17.50
C ASP A 311 -6.98 -0.96 17.16
N ALA A 312 -8.20 -1.06 17.62
CA ALA A 312 -9.25 -0.08 17.43
C ALA A 312 -9.77 0.44 18.77
N SER A 313 -10.01 1.73 18.83
CA SER A 313 -10.73 2.39 19.90
C SER A 313 -11.77 3.32 19.32
N PHE A 314 -12.86 3.57 20.04
CA PHE A 314 -13.94 4.41 19.58
C PHE A 314 -14.45 5.28 20.72
N LEU A 315 -14.36 6.60 20.55
CA LEU A 315 -14.75 7.55 21.58
C LEU A 315 -15.58 8.68 21.00
N GLU A 316 -16.40 9.30 21.84
CA GLU A 316 -17.14 10.53 21.58
C GLU A 316 -16.61 11.65 22.47
N ILE A 317 -16.50 12.86 21.90
CA ILE A 317 -16.26 14.07 22.67
C ILE A 317 -17.50 14.97 22.51
N TYR A 318 -18.23 15.13 23.61
CA TYR A 318 -19.43 15.95 23.62
C TYR A 318 -19.47 16.83 24.86
N ASN A 319 -19.63 18.14 24.69
CA ASN A 319 -19.64 19.14 25.75
C ASN A 319 -18.42 19.01 26.71
N GLU A 320 -17.21 18.86 26.15
CA GLU A 320 -15.94 18.69 26.87
C GLU A 320 -15.82 17.40 27.68
N GLU A 321 -16.79 16.49 27.57
CA GLU A 321 -16.73 15.15 28.15
C GLU A 321 -16.32 14.12 27.12
N ILE A 322 -15.42 13.21 27.53
CA ILE A 322 -14.96 12.08 26.70
C ILE A 322 -15.71 10.84 27.16
N ARG A 323 -16.31 10.12 26.21
CA ARG A 323 -17.03 8.88 26.44
C ARG A 323 -16.41 7.75 25.61
N ASP A 324 -16.25 6.60 26.20
CA ASP A 324 -15.85 5.38 25.53
C ASP A 324 -17.06 4.69 24.91
N LEU A 325 -17.08 4.55 23.59
CA LEU A 325 -18.18 3.91 22.88
C LEU A 325 -18.06 2.39 22.81
N LEU A 326 -16.89 1.83 23.19
CA LEU A 326 -16.64 0.39 23.26
C LEU A 326 -16.58 -0.12 24.70
N GLY A 327 -16.57 0.79 25.66
CA GLY A 327 -16.47 0.47 27.08
C GLY A 327 -17.77 -0.12 27.65
N PRO A 328 -17.68 -0.84 28.76
CA PRO A 328 -18.83 -1.45 29.42
C PRO A 328 -19.76 -0.43 30.08
N ASP A 329 -19.27 0.76 30.41
CA ASP A 329 -20.05 1.83 31.04
C ASP A 329 -20.09 3.07 30.13
N PRO A 330 -21.22 3.32 29.45
CA PRO A 330 -21.36 4.47 28.55
C PRO A 330 -21.33 5.83 29.27
N ASN A 331 -21.44 5.86 30.62
CA ASN A 331 -21.42 7.08 31.41
C ASN A 331 -20.06 7.34 32.08
N ALA A 332 -19.09 6.44 31.94
CA ALA A 332 -17.77 6.64 32.45
C ALA A 332 -17.11 7.87 31.78
N LYS A 333 -16.69 8.83 32.61
CA LYS A 333 -15.96 10.00 32.14
C LYS A 333 -14.47 9.66 32.06
N LEU A 334 -13.92 9.82 30.86
CA LEU A 334 -12.51 9.59 30.62
C LEU A 334 -11.73 10.92 30.67
N GLU A 335 -10.45 10.84 31.00
CA GLU A 335 -9.56 11.98 31.11
C GLU A 335 -8.44 11.88 30.05
N LEU A 336 -8.10 13.05 29.48
CA LEU A 336 -6.87 13.19 28.71
C LEU A 336 -5.67 13.23 29.65
N LYS A 337 -4.65 12.46 29.30
CA LYS A 337 -3.35 12.48 29.98
C LYS A 337 -2.24 12.60 28.95
N GLU A 338 -1.16 13.22 29.40
CA GLU A 338 0.07 13.35 28.62
C GLU A 338 1.18 12.52 29.27
N ASN A 339 1.89 11.77 28.45
CA ASN A 339 3.09 11.03 28.84
C ASN A 339 4.20 11.31 27.83
N LYS A 340 5.45 11.41 28.28
CA LYS A 340 6.63 11.65 27.43
C LYS A 340 6.80 10.58 26.35
N ASP A 341 6.44 9.33 26.65
CA ASP A 341 6.60 8.18 25.73
C ASP A 341 5.42 8.00 24.76
N LYS A 342 4.21 8.36 25.18
CA LYS A 342 2.96 8.14 24.41
C LYS A 342 2.34 9.41 23.86
N GLY A 343 2.86 10.59 24.22
CA GLY A 343 2.18 11.84 23.92
C GLY A 343 0.87 11.99 24.69
N VAL A 344 -0.11 12.63 24.07
CA VAL A 344 -1.47 12.81 24.63
C VAL A 344 -2.29 11.54 24.34
N PHE A 345 -2.93 11.00 25.34
CA PHE A 345 -3.79 9.82 25.24
C PHE A 345 -4.98 9.89 26.21
N VAL A 346 -6.02 9.14 25.91
CA VAL A 346 -7.18 8.99 26.79
C VAL A 346 -6.92 7.83 27.75
N LYS A 347 -6.94 8.15 29.06
CA LYS A 347 -6.72 7.12 30.10
C LYS A 347 -7.91 6.17 30.15
N ASP A 348 -7.63 4.89 30.33
CA ASP A 348 -8.60 3.80 30.50
C ASP A 348 -9.57 3.61 29.31
N LEU A 349 -9.23 4.15 28.12
CA LEU A 349 -9.98 3.93 26.90
C LEU A 349 -9.91 2.45 26.46
N THR A 350 -11.05 1.87 26.14
CA THR A 350 -11.11 0.48 25.63
C THR A 350 -10.43 0.37 24.26
N ILE A 351 -9.50 -0.56 24.18
CA ILE A 351 -8.78 -0.88 22.95
C ILE A 351 -9.07 -2.34 22.59
N LEU A 352 -9.57 -2.56 21.39
CA LEU A 352 -9.88 -3.89 20.88
C LEU A 352 -8.90 -4.26 19.77
N THR A 353 -8.28 -5.44 19.90
CA THR A 353 -7.44 -5.97 18.81
C THR A 353 -8.34 -6.59 17.74
N VAL A 354 -8.21 -6.07 16.51
CA VAL A 354 -9.02 -6.47 15.35
C VAL A 354 -8.22 -7.44 14.49
N LYS A 355 -8.80 -8.61 14.17
CA LYS A 355 -8.13 -9.67 13.39
C LYS A 355 -8.70 -9.85 11.99
N SER A 356 -9.92 -9.40 11.76
CA SER A 356 -10.64 -9.50 10.47
C SER A 356 -11.69 -8.41 10.36
N ILE A 357 -12.12 -8.15 9.15
CA ILE A 357 -13.31 -7.35 8.85
C ILE A 357 -14.54 -8.19 9.12
#